data_f465c28022c1f86a182b15b58396e480
#
_entry.id   f465c28022c1f86a182b15b58396e480
#
_cell.length_a   1.000
_cell.length_b   1.000
_cell.length_c   1.000
_cell.angle_alpha   90.00
_cell.angle_beta   90.00
_cell.angle_gamma   90.00
#
_symmetry.space_group_name_H-M   'P 1'
#
loop_
_entity.id
_entity.type
_entity.pdbx_description
1 polymer ?
#
loop_
_entity_poly.entity_id
_entity_poly.type
_entity_poly.pdbx_seq_one_letter_code
_entity_poly.pdbx_strand_id
1 'polypeptide(L)'
;MAKRHKRRKFSGCVCEQIVYNVSERADIKTSKPKKPRFESQEERDEFNSKISAQKFAALLNDNFSPMSLYSTLTLSTEFEVHTAQEMRKIRDDYWRRLKYHYPDAKIVIVYGRGKSTNRFHLHAVTDGIPDSALAELWG
;
A
#
# COMPACT_ATOMS: atom_id res chain seq x y z
N MET A 1 22.21 33.28 1.82
CA MET A 1 22.56 31.96 1.25
C MET A 1 21.47 30.96 1.60
N ALA A 2 21.04 30.09 0.67
CA ALA A 2 20.06 29.05 0.97
C ALA A 2 20.70 27.95 1.83
N LYS A 3 20.09 27.62 2.96
CA LYS A 3 20.53 26.51 3.79
C LYS A 3 20.04 25.18 3.22
N ARG A 4 20.95 24.22 3.06
CA ARG A 4 20.64 22.89 2.62
C ARG A 4 20.18 22.03 3.78
N HIS A 5 18.95 21.54 3.76
CA HIS A 5 18.39 20.67 4.78
C HIS A 5 18.32 19.24 4.28
N LYS A 6 18.54 18.30 5.19
CA LYS A 6 18.38 16.85 4.94
C LYS A 6 17.33 16.31 5.91
N ARG A 7 16.35 15.60 5.38
CA ARG A 7 15.38 14.81 6.14
C ARG A 7 15.59 13.35 5.83
N ARG A 8 15.70 12.52 6.85
CA ARG A 8 15.74 11.06 6.71
C ARG A 8 14.49 10.45 7.34
N LYS A 9 13.93 9.47 6.70
CA LYS A 9 12.83 8.65 7.19
C LYS A 9 13.25 7.19 7.07
N PHE A 10 13.17 6.46 8.17
CA PHE A 10 13.45 5.03 8.22
C PHE A 10 12.13 4.27 8.27
N SER A 11 12.09 3.12 7.58
CA SER A 11 10.94 2.26 7.47
C SER A 11 11.49 0.84 7.29
N GLY A 12 11.55 0.06 8.36
CA GLY A 12 12.29 -1.19 8.42
C GLY A 12 13.76 -1.01 8.02
N CYS A 13 14.21 -1.74 7.03
CA CYS A 13 15.58 -1.65 6.49
C CYS A 13 15.75 -0.54 5.42
N VAL A 14 14.68 0.16 5.07
CA VAL A 14 14.69 1.21 4.02
C VAL A 14 14.90 2.59 4.65
N CYS A 15 15.85 3.35 4.11
CA CYS A 15 16.11 4.74 4.48
C CYS A 15 15.84 5.66 3.28
N GLU A 16 14.78 6.46 3.38
CA GLU A 16 14.51 7.53 2.42
C GLU A 16 15.23 8.81 2.87
N GLN A 17 16.01 9.40 1.97
CA GLN A 17 16.68 10.68 2.23
C GLN A 17 16.18 11.75 1.26
N ILE A 18 15.63 12.82 1.80
CA ILE A 18 15.22 14.00 1.05
C ILE A 18 16.18 15.14 1.37
N VAL A 19 16.73 15.75 0.32
CA VAL A 19 17.59 16.92 0.42
C VAL A 19 16.89 18.10 -0.26
N TYR A 20 16.72 19.20 0.47
CA TYR A 20 16.05 20.39 -0.07
C TYR A 20 16.73 21.66 0.43
N ASN A 21 16.59 22.72 -0.35
CA ASN A 21 17.08 24.04 -0.01
C ASN A 21 15.97 24.85 0.67
N VAL A 22 16.28 25.44 1.81
CA VAL A 22 15.36 26.37 2.51
C VAL A 22 15.86 27.80 2.30
N SER A 23 15.00 28.65 1.78
CA SER A 23 15.27 30.09 1.67
C SER A 23 15.22 30.73 3.06
N GLU A 24 16.19 31.57 3.40
CA GLU A 24 16.22 32.34 4.65
C GLU A 24 15.02 33.30 4.80
N ARG A 25 14.26 33.54 3.73
CA ARG A 25 13.04 34.37 3.76
C ARG A 25 11.79 33.64 4.23
N ALA A 26 11.90 32.37 4.63
CA ALA A 26 10.74 31.57 5.09
C ALA A 26 10.11 32.06 6.41
N ASP A 27 10.80 32.92 7.15
CA ASP A 27 10.33 33.43 8.44
C ASP A 27 9.43 34.68 8.35
N ILE A 28 9.25 35.24 7.14
CA ILE A 28 8.33 36.34 6.93
C ILE A 28 6.92 35.76 6.85
N LYS A 29 6.19 35.80 7.99
CA LYS A 29 4.74 35.53 8.03
C LYS A 29 4.02 36.54 7.15
N THR A 30 3.88 36.28 5.88
CA THR A 30 3.04 37.07 4.98
C THR A 30 1.59 36.75 5.30
N SER A 31 0.82 37.74 5.70
CA SER A 31 -0.62 37.67 5.96
C SER A 31 -1.46 37.48 4.67
N LYS A 32 -0.86 37.14 3.55
CA LYS A 32 -1.56 36.86 2.30
C LYS A 32 -2.34 35.55 2.44
N PRO A 33 -3.59 35.50 1.98
CA PRO A 33 -4.37 34.29 1.95
C PRO A 33 -3.59 33.22 1.19
N LYS A 34 -3.40 32.05 1.81
CA LYS A 34 -2.72 30.93 1.16
C LYS A 34 -3.56 30.52 -0.04
N LYS A 35 -2.98 30.56 -1.24
CA LYS A 35 -3.62 29.94 -2.40
C LYS A 35 -4.00 28.50 -2.06
N PRO A 36 -5.14 28.00 -2.57
CA PRO A 36 -5.49 26.60 -2.38
C PRO A 36 -4.31 25.75 -2.87
N ARG A 37 -4.01 24.69 -2.13
CA ARG A 37 -2.83 23.82 -2.40
C ARG A 37 -2.96 23.07 -3.72
N PHE A 38 -4.18 22.87 -4.20
CA PHE A 38 -4.50 22.17 -5.42
C PHE A 38 -5.47 23.02 -6.25
N GLU A 39 -5.27 23.04 -7.55
CA GLU A 39 -6.11 23.81 -8.49
C GLU A 39 -7.33 22.97 -8.92
N SER A 40 -7.22 21.63 -8.88
CA SER A 40 -8.31 20.72 -9.24
C SER A 40 -8.48 19.56 -8.24
N GLN A 41 -9.63 18.89 -8.29
CA GLN A 41 -9.89 17.68 -7.52
C GLN A 41 -8.97 16.54 -7.98
N GLU A 42 -8.68 16.45 -9.28
CA GLU A 42 -7.80 15.44 -9.85
C GLU A 42 -6.37 15.53 -9.31
N GLU A 43 -5.80 16.75 -9.23
CA GLU A 43 -4.49 16.95 -8.60
C GLU A 43 -4.47 16.53 -7.13
N ARG A 44 -5.57 16.80 -6.41
CA ARG A 44 -5.73 16.40 -5.02
C ARG A 44 -5.77 14.89 -4.87
N ASP A 45 -6.50 14.21 -5.76
CA ASP A 45 -6.65 12.75 -5.73
C ASP A 45 -5.33 12.06 -6.11
N GLU A 46 -4.61 12.59 -7.11
CA GLU A 46 -3.27 12.10 -7.47
C GLU A 46 -2.28 12.26 -6.31
N PHE A 47 -2.27 13.42 -5.65
CA PHE A 47 -1.43 13.65 -4.49
C PHE A 47 -1.78 12.70 -3.34
N ASN A 48 -3.06 12.53 -3.02
CA ASN A 48 -3.52 11.63 -1.97
C ASN A 48 -3.16 10.17 -2.29
N SER A 49 -3.27 9.76 -3.54
CA SER A 49 -2.87 8.44 -4.01
C SER A 49 -1.38 8.18 -3.80
N LYS A 50 -0.52 9.14 -4.16
CA LYS A 50 0.94 9.06 -3.92
C LYS A 50 1.27 8.94 -2.43
N ILE A 51 0.62 9.74 -1.58
CA ILE A 51 0.83 9.68 -0.13
C ILE A 51 0.35 8.34 0.45
N SER A 52 -0.78 7.82 -0.03
CA SER A 52 -1.31 6.52 0.40
C SER A 52 -0.35 5.38 0.01
N ALA A 53 0.18 5.41 -1.21
CA ALA A 53 1.17 4.44 -1.67
C ALA A 53 2.45 4.47 -0.82
N GLN A 54 2.97 5.66 -0.50
CA GLN A 54 4.14 5.82 0.37
C GLN A 54 3.89 5.28 1.79
N LYS A 55 2.71 5.56 2.37
CA LYS A 55 2.34 5.05 3.69
C LYS A 55 2.22 3.52 3.68
N PHE A 56 1.64 2.97 2.62
CA PHE A 56 1.50 1.53 2.46
C PHE A 56 2.86 0.84 2.30
N ALA A 57 3.75 1.39 1.47
CA ALA A 57 5.12 0.89 1.34
C ALA A 57 5.87 0.92 2.68
N ALA A 58 5.74 2.00 3.45
CA ALA A 58 6.34 2.11 4.77
C ALA A 58 5.79 1.03 5.73
N LEU A 59 4.48 0.80 5.71
CA LEU A 59 3.84 -0.25 6.52
C LEU A 59 4.39 -1.64 6.16
N LEU A 60 4.54 -1.93 4.87
CA LEU A 60 5.12 -3.20 4.44
C LEU A 60 6.57 -3.34 4.91
N ASN A 61 7.40 -2.31 4.70
CA ASN A 61 8.81 -2.32 5.11
C ASN A 61 9.00 -2.47 6.63
N ASP A 62 8.10 -1.89 7.44
CA ASP A 62 8.18 -1.98 8.90
C ASP A 62 7.73 -3.34 9.45
N ASN A 63 6.88 -4.06 8.73
CA ASN A 63 6.24 -5.27 9.24
C ASN A 63 6.71 -6.57 8.58
N PHE A 64 7.24 -6.50 7.36
CA PHE A 64 7.64 -7.66 6.57
C PHE A 64 9.13 -7.66 6.29
N SER A 65 9.69 -8.84 6.12
CA SER A 65 11.10 -9.06 5.81
C SER A 65 11.30 -9.41 4.33
N PRO A 66 12.53 -9.41 3.81
CA PRO A 66 12.82 -9.93 2.48
C PRO A 66 12.46 -11.41 2.27
N MET A 67 12.23 -12.15 3.37
CA MET A 67 11.81 -13.56 3.35
C MET A 67 10.29 -13.74 3.35
N SER A 68 9.53 -12.65 3.47
CA SER A 68 8.07 -12.69 3.41
C SER A 68 7.60 -13.04 1.99
N LEU A 69 6.53 -13.81 1.89
CA LEU A 69 5.99 -14.26 0.60
C LEU A 69 5.08 -13.19 0.00
N TYR A 70 5.26 -12.95 -1.29
CA TYR A 70 4.33 -12.18 -2.11
C TYR A 70 3.60 -13.13 -3.08
N SER A 71 2.28 -13.14 -3.03
CA SER A 71 1.44 -14.02 -3.83
C SER A 71 0.40 -13.23 -4.63
N THR A 72 0.14 -13.68 -5.85
CA THR A 72 -1.00 -13.20 -6.65
C THR A 72 -1.99 -14.34 -6.79
N LEU A 73 -3.21 -14.12 -6.30
CA LEU A 73 -4.28 -15.10 -6.26
C LEU A 73 -5.36 -14.72 -7.27
N THR A 74 -5.62 -15.58 -8.22
CA THR A 74 -6.63 -15.38 -9.26
C THR A 74 -7.80 -16.31 -9.01
N LEU A 75 -9.00 -15.82 -9.34
CA LEU A 75 -10.20 -16.66 -9.33
C LEU A 75 -10.24 -17.52 -10.60
N SER A 76 -10.75 -18.74 -10.49
CA SER A 76 -11.02 -19.55 -11.66
C SER A 76 -12.09 -18.90 -12.56
N THR A 77 -12.16 -19.29 -13.82
CA THR A 77 -13.15 -18.74 -14.77
C THR A 77 -14.58 -19.07 -14.38
N GLU A 78 -14.79 -20.11 -13.59
CA GLU A 78 -16.12 -20.55 -13.12
C GLU A 78 -16.64 -19.66 -11.95
N PHE A 79 -15.73 -18.98 -11.26
CA PHE A 79 -16.05 -18.08 -10.13
C PHE A 79 -15.73 -16.63 -10.48
N GLU A 80 -16.31 -16.14 -11.58
CA GLU A 80 -16.07 -14.76 -12.00
C GLU A 80 -16.80 -13.78 -11.07
N VAL A 81 -16.05 -12.84 -10.53
CA VAL A 81 -16.55 -11.79 -9.64
C VAL A 81 -16.60 -10.48 -10.41
N HIS A 82 -17.75 -9.83 -10.39
CA HIS A 82 -18.00 -8.61 -11.16
C HIS A 82 -17.96 -7.34 -10.33
N THR A 83 -18.16 -7.44 -9.02
CA THR A 83 -18.23 -6.29 -8.13
C THR A 83 -17.11 -6.24 -7.09
N ALA A 84 -16.73 -5.02 -6.71
CA ALA A 84 -15.77 -4.81 -5.64
C ALA A 84 -16.29 -5.32 -4.28
N GLN A 85 -17.60 -5.36 -4.09
CA GLN A 85 -18.21 -5.86 -2.85
C GLN A 85 -18.04 -7.37 -2.70
N GLU A 86 -18.29 -8.13 -3.77
CA GLU A 86 -18.06 -9.58 -3.80
C GLU A 86 -16.57 -9.90 -3.57
N MET A 87 -15.68 -9.15 -4.25
CA MET A 87 -14.24 -9.35 -4.07
C MET A 87 -13.76 -9.06 -2.64
N ARG A 88 -14.34 -8.07 -1.97
CA ARG A 88 -14.06 -7.81 -0.55
C ARG A 88 -14.47 -8.99 0.32
N LYS A 89 -15.64 -9.57 0.07
CA LYS A 89 -16.11 -10.74 0.82
C LYS A 89 -15.15 -11.92 0.67
N ILE A 90 -14.73 -12.23 -0.55
CA ILE A 90 -13.76 -13.30 -0.82
C ILE A 90 -12.42 -13.04 -0.10
N ARG A 91 -11.92 -11.81 -0.18
CA ARG A 91 -10.70 -11.39 0.54
C ARG A 91 -10.83 -11.61 2.05
N ASP A 92 -11.96 -11.18 2.63
CA ASP A 92 -12.18 -11.25 4.07
C ASP A 92 -12.37 -12.70 4.54
N ASP A 93 -13.00 -13.54 3.72
CA ASP A 93 -13.16 -14.97 3.99
C ASP A 93 -11.81 -15.70 3.91
N TYR A 94 -10.99 -15.37 2.93
CA TYR A 94 -9.64 -15.93 2.82
C TYR A 94 -8.75 -15.48 3.98
N TRP A 95 -8.78 -14.20 4.33
CA TRP A 95 -8.04 -13.67 5.47
C TRP A 95 -8.43 -14.38 6.78
N ARG A 96 -9.74 -14.62 7.01
CA ARG A 96 -10.23 -15.35 8.20
C ARG A 96 -9.73 -16.78 8.23
N ARG A 97 -9.73 -17.50 7.10
CA ARG A 97 -9.17 -18.86 7.01
C ARG A 97 -7.69 -18.88 7.36
N LEU A 98 -6.90 -17.98 6.79
CA LEU A 98 -5.48 -17.85 7.09
C LEU A 98 -5.24 -17.57 8.59
N LYS A 99 -5.97 -16.63 9.15
CA LYS A 99 -5.85 -16.26 10.57
C LYS A 99 -6.31 -17.37 11.53
N TYR A 100 -7.24 -18.18 11.12
CA TYR A 100 -7.68 -19.34 11.90
C TYR A 100 -6.56 -20.39 12.03
N HIS A 101 -5.87 -20.69 10.93
CA HIS A 101 -4.79 -21.69 10.93
C HIS A 101 -3.43 -21.10 11.38
N TYR A 102 -3.20 -19.82 11.16
CA TYR A 102 -1.95 -19.12 11.45
C TYR A 102 -2.22 -17.81 12.22
N PRO A 103 -2.61 -17.88 13.49
CA PRO A 103 -3.05 -16.71 14.27
C PRO A 103 -1.95 -15.65 14.42
N ASP A 104 -0.68 -16.06 14.51
CA ASP A 104 0.46 -15.16 14.71
C ASP A 104 1.05 -14.63 13.40
N ALA A 105 0.62 -15.14 12.26
CA ALA A 105 1.13 -14.71 10.96
C ALA A 105 0.80 -13.25 10.67
N LYS A 106 1.74 -12.56 10.02
CA LYS A 106 1.49 -11.22 9.46
C LYS A 106 0.89 -11.36 8.08
N ILE A 107 -0.23 -10.70 7.84
CA ILE A 107 -0.98 -10.83 6.60
C ILE A 107 -1.50 -9.47 6.15
N VAL A 108 -1.18 -9.11 4.93
CA VAL A 108 -1.79 -7.98 4.21
C VAL A 108 -2.36 -8.51 2.89
N ILE A 109 -3.63 -8.26 2.63
CA ILE A 109 -4.28 -8.65 1.38
C ILE A 109 -4.96 -7.43 0.77
N VAL A 110 -4.64 -7.16 -0.49
CA VAL A 110 -5.29 -6.13 -1.30
C VAL A 110 -5.89 -6.78 -2.54
N TYR A 111 -6.95 -6.19 -3.08
CA TYR A 111 -7.49 -6.62 -4.36
C TYR A 111 -7.24 -5.56 -5.43
N GLY A 112 -7.06 -6.04 -6.64
CA GLY A 112 -6.87 -5.23 -7.82
C GLY A 112 -7.74 -5.71 -8.98
N ARG A 113 -7.73 -4.93 -10.05
CA ARG A 113 -8.36 -5.26 -11.33
C ARG A 113 -7.31 -5.25 -12.42
N GLY A 114 -7.24 -6.31 -13.21
CA GLY A 114 -6.32 -6.41 -14.34
C GLY A 114 -6.64 -5.35 -15.40
N LYS A 115 -5.63 -4.62 -15.86
CA LYS A 115 -5.82 -3.53 -16.84
C LYS A 115 -6.36 -4.04 -18.18
N SER A 116 -5.88 -5.20 -18.65
CA SER A 116 -6.28 -5.81 -19.94
C SER A 116 -7.47 -6.75 -19.79
N THR A 117 -7.50 -7.54 -18.74
CA THR A 117 -8.52 -8.59 -18.53
C THR A 117 -9.74 -8.09 -17.77
N ASN A 118 -9.64 -6.94 -17.10
CA ASN A 118 -10.65 -6.38 -16.19
C ASN A 118 -11.11 -7.35 -15.08
N ARG A 119 -10.39 -8.48 -14.88
CA ARG A 119 -10.70 -9.48 -13.85
C ARG A 119 -10.12 -9.08 -12.51
N PHE A 120 -10.85 -9.39 -11.46
CA PHE A 120 -10.37 -9.21 -10.09
C PHE A 120 -9.31 -10.26 -9.73
N HIS A 121 -8.35 -9.84 -8.92
CA HIS A 121 -7.33 -10.69 -8.31
C HIS A 121 -6.94 -10.14 -6.95
N LEU A 122 -6.38 -11.00 -6.09
CA LEU A 122 -5.81 -10.60 -4.81
C LEU A 122 -4.28 -10.57 -4.91
N HIS A 123 -3.69 -9.63 -4.20
CA HIS A 123 -2.28 -9.64 -3.86
C HIS A 123 -2.15 -9.81 -2.36
N ALA A 124 -1.39 -10.79 -1.92
CA ALA A 124 -1.13 -11.07 -0.53
C ALA A 124 0.36 -10.94 -0.22
N VAL A 125 0.68 -10.28 0.88
CA VAL A 125 2.00 -10.33 1.51
C VAL A 125 1.83 -11.04 2.84
N THR A 126 2.56 -12.12 3.05
CA THR A 126 2.44 -12.95 4.24
C THR A 126 3.80 -13.28 4.84
N ASP A 127 3.84 -13.36 6.16
CA ASP A 127 4.99 -13.82 6.92
C ASP A 127 4.51 -14.83 7.97
N GLY A 128 5.23 -15.95 8.11
CA GLY A 128 4.85 -17.02 9.00
C GLY A 128 3.80 -18.01 8.45
N ILE A 129 3.56 -18.02 7.11
CA ILE A 129 2.69 -18.98 6.44
C ILE A 129 3.48 -19.69 5.34
N PRO A 130 3.50 -21.03 5.28
CA PRO A 130 4.10 -21.76 4.17
C PRO A 130 3.39 -21.51 2.84
N ASP A 131 4.12 -21.50 1.74
CA ASP A 131 3.58 -21.29 0.39
C ASP A 131 2.50 -22.32 0.04
N SER A 132 2.72 -23.60 0.34
CA SER A 132 1.75 -24.67 0.15
C SER A 132 0.40 -24.41 0.83
N ALA A 133 0.43 -23.86 2.05
CA ALA A 133 -0.78 -23.54 2.80
C ALA A 133 -1.55 -22.36 2.21
N LEU A 134 -0.84 -21.39 1.61
CA LEU A 134 -1.50 -20.27 0.91
C LEU A 134 -2.33 -20.79 -0.27
N ALA A 135 -1.79 -21.71 -1.06
CA ALA A 135 -2.49 -22.32 -2.19
C ALA A 135 -3.65 -23.21 -1.73
N GLU A 136 -3.41 -24.07 -0.75
CA GLU A 136 -4.44 -24.99 -0.22
C GLU A 136 -5.64 -24.24 0.37
N LEU A 137 -5.40 -23.20 1.15
CA LEU A 137 -6.46 -22.40 1.77
C LEU A 137 -7.15 -21.43 0.80
N TRP A 138 -6.57 -21.19 -0.37
CA TRP A 138 -7.23 -20.42 -1.42
C TRP A 138 -8.36 -21.21 -2.08
N GLY A 139 -8.23 -22.50 -2.26
CA GLY A 139 -9.24 -23.43 -2.78
C GLY A 139 -9.00 -23.79 -4.20
#